data_aac633df62f5ce688d0c0eb1458d08c1
#
_entry.id   aac633df62f5ce688d0c0eb1458d08c1
#
_cell.length_a   1.000
_cell.length_b   1.000
_cell.length_c   1.000
_cell.angle_alpha   90.00
_cell.angle_beta   90.00
_cell.angle_gamma   90.00
#
_symmetry.space_group_name_H-M   'P 1'
#
loop_
_entity.id
_entity.type
_entity.pdbx_description
1 polymer ?
#
loop_
_entity_poly.entity_id
_entity_poly.type
_entity_poly.pdbx_seq_one_letter_code
_entity_poly.pdbx_strand_id
1 'polypeptide(L)'
;MNTEERFVVKQIVGRALDKGYLLSVYDGEETPVEHSDDLEEVMAELGHCEAEWLLVENADRKRIGSIFLVYGNDPDEVVADCTDKPEILEVVG
;
A
#
# COMPACT_ATOMS: atom_id res chain seq x y z
N MET A 1 -0.78 3.87 12.99
CA MET A 1 0.17 4.58 12.11
C MET A 1 0.24 6.03 12.56
N ASN A 2 1.44 6.55 12.77
CA ASN A 2 1.62 7.95 13.18
C ASN A 2 1.57 8.89 11.97
N THR A 3 1.66 10.20 12.21
CA THR A 3 1.54 11.21 11.16
C THR A 3 2.62 11.08 10.08
N GLU A 4 3.85 10.78 10.48
CA GLU A 4 4.96 10.64 9.53
C GLU A 4 4.83 9.39 8.69
N GLU A 5 4.46 8.28 9.31
CA GLU A 5 4.19 7.04 8.60
C GLU A 5 3.04 7.21 7.61
N ARG A 6 1.97 7.91 8.05
CA ARG A 6 0.83 8.18 7.20
C ARG A 6 1.21 9.01 5.97
N PHE A 7 2.10 9.98 6.17
CA PHE A 7 2.60 10.79 5.06
C PHE A 7 3.34 9.93 4.02
N VAL A 8 4.23 9.06 4.46
CA VAL A 8 4.98 8.17 3.58
C VAL A 8 4.04 7.21 2.83
N VAL A 9 3.12 6.59 3.57
CA VAL A 9 2.18 5.63 2.98
C VAL A 9 1.25 6.32 1.98
N LYS A 10 0.80 7.52 2.29
CA LYS A 10 -0.06 8.29 1.39
C LYS A 10 0.64 8.60 0.07
N GLN A 11 1.93 8.89 0.11
CA GLN A 11 2.70 9.11 -1.13
C GLN A 11 2.80 7.82 -1.95
N ILE A 12 3.02 6.69 -1.30
CA ILE A 12 3.09 5.39 -1.99
C ILE A 12 1.75 5.08 -2.66
N VAL A 13 0.65 5.21 -1.92
CA VAL A 13 -0.70 4.98 -2.45
C VAL A 13 -0.98 5.94 -3.62
N GLY A 14 -0.67 7.22 -3.45
CA GLY A 14 -0.87 8.22 -4.49
C GLY A 14 -0.10 7.89 -5.76
N ARG A 15 1.16 7.50 -5.64
CA ARG A 15 1.96 7.13 -6.81
C ARG A 15 1.38 5.92 -7.55
N ALA A 16 0.91 4.91 -6.80
CA ALA A 16 0.30 3.73 -7.40
C ALA A 16 -0.97 4.10 -8.17
N LEU A 17 -1.84 4.90 -7.56
CA LEU A 17 -3.08 5.32 -8.20
C LEU A 17 -2.82 6.22 -9.42
N ASP A 18 -1.82 7.09 -9.36
CA ASP A 18 -1.43 7.95 -10.49
C ASP A 18 -0.95 7.12 -11.68
N LYS A 19 -0.41 5.94 -11.44
CA LYS A 19 0.01 5.03 -12.51
C LYS A 19 -1.15 4.20 -13.07
N GLY A 20 -2.36 4.39 -12.54
CA GLY A 20 -3.54 3.64 -12.96
C GLY A 20 -3.67 2.27 -12.33
N TYR A 21 -2.92 2.00 -11.27
CA TYR A 21 -3.02 0.72 -10.55
C TYR A 21 -4.21 0.71 -9.62
N LEU A 22 -4.68 -0.50 -9.28
CA LEU A 22 -5.71 -0.72 -8.28
C LEU A 22 -5.04 -1.29 -7.02
N LEU A 23 -5.55 -0.90 -5.87
CA LEU A 23 -4.98 -1.31 -4.59
C LEU A 23 -6.02 -2.08 -3.77
N SER A 24 -5.56 -3.16 -3.16
CA SER A 24 -6.30 -3.88 -2.14
C SER A 24 -5.52 -3.81 -0.84
N VAL A 25 -6.22 -3.78 0.28
CA VAL A 25 -5.59 -3.80 1.61
C VAL A 25 -5.91 -5.15 2.25
N TYR A 26 -4.87 -5.87 2.64
CA TYR A 26 -4.98 -7.16 3.29
C TYR A 26 -4.35 -7.06 4.68
N ASP A 27 -5.11 -7.42 5.72
CA ASP A 27 -4.67 -7.27 7.12
C ASP A 27 -4.12 -8.56 7.74
N GLY A 28 -4.02 -9.62 6.95
CA GLY A 28 -3.60 -10.94 7.41
C GLY A 28 -4.75 -11.91 7.58
N GLU A 29 -5.97 -11.43 7.66
CA GLU A 29 -7.18 -12.24 7.81
C GLU A 29 -8.25 -11.85 6.79
N GLU A 30 -8.46 -10.55 6.62
CA GLU A 30 -9.49 -10.01 5.74
C GLU A 30 -8.92 -9.01 4.76
N THR A 31 -9.66 -8.74 3.70
CA THR A 31 -9.32 -7.75 2.69
C THR A 31 -10.38 -6.65 2.71
N PRO A 32 -10.27 -5.68 3.66
CA PRO A 32 -11.30 -4.64 3.83
C PRO A 32 -11.45 -3.71 2.63
N VAL A 33 -10.42 -3.63 1.78
CA VAL A 33 -10.48 -2.85 0.53
C VAL A 33 -10.02 -3.75 -0.61
N GLU A 34 -10.81 -3.83 -1.68
CA GLU A 34 -10.48 -4.63 -2.85
C GLU A 34 -10.56 -3.76 -4.11
N HIS A 35 -9.53 -3.85 -4.93
CA HIS A 35 -9.49 -3.25 -6.29
C HIS A 35 -9.88 -1.77 -6.30
N SER A 36 -9.40 -1.01 -5.33
CA SER A 36 -9.77 0.41 -5.19
C SER A 36 -8.84 1.31 -6.00
N ASP A 37 -9.43 2.35 -6.60
CA ASP A 37 -8.71 3.44 -7.23
C ASP A 37 -8.89 4.76 -6.44
N ASP A 38 -9.46 4.67 -5.24
CA ASP A 38 -9.78 5.83 -4.41
C ASP A 38 -8.78 5.95 -3.27
N LEU A 39 -7.99 7.02 -3.29
CA LEU A 39 -6.98 7.29 -2.28
C LEU A 39 -7.57 7.32 -0.86
N GLU A 40 -8.70 7.99 -0.69
CA GLU A 40 -9.31 8.13 0.64
C GLU A 40 -9.83 6.81 1.17
N GLU A 41 -10.41 6.00 0.31
CA GLU A 41 -10.89 4.67 0.69
C GLU A 41 -9.74 3.78 1.17
N VAL A 42 -8.65 3.77 0.42
CA VAL A 42 -7.47 2.97 0.78
C VAL A 42 -6.87 3.48 2.10
N MET A 43 -6.67 4.79 2.20
CA MET A 43 -6.05 5.38 3.40
C MET A 43 -6.92 5.20 4.65
N ALA A 44 -8.24 5.20 4.50
CA ALA A 44 -9.16 5.02 5.64
C ALA A 44 -9.03 3.64 6.28
N GLU A 45 -8.65 2.62 5.50
CA GLU A 45 -8.53 1.26 5.98
C GLU A 45 -7.10 0.87 6.39
N LEU A 46 -6.12 1.76 6.18
CA LEU A 46 -4.74 1.51 6.61
C LEU A 46 -4.52 2.01 8.04
N GLY A 47 -3.66 1.32 8.76
CA GLY A 47 -3.25 1.73 10.10
C GLY A 47 -4.11 1.16 11.23
N HIS A 48 -5.03 0.24 10.93
CA HIS A 48 -5.86 -0.41 11.96
C HIS A 48 -5.18 -1.62 12.60
N CYS A 49 -4.11 -2.11 12.00
CA CYS A 49 -3.31 -3.23 12.49
C CYS A 49 -1.85 -2.81 12.57
N GLU A 50 -1.03 -3.62 13.23
CA GLU A 50 0.40 -3.34 13.34
C GLU A 50 1.14 -3.58 12.01
N ALA A 51 0.61 -4.45 11.18
CA ALA A 51 1.18 -4.78 9.87
C ALA A 51 0.06 -5.07 8.88
N GLU A 52 0.26 -4.64 7.64
CA GLU A 52 -0.72 -4.79 6.58
C GLU A 52 0.00 -4.91 5.24
N TRP A 53 -0.69 -5.47 4.25
CA TRP A 53 -0.18 -5.56 2.88
C TRP A 53 -0.99 -4.69 1.95
N LEU A 54 -0.31 -3.93 1.10
CA LEU A 54 -0.91 -3.31 -0.08
C LEU A 54 -0.70 -4.27 -1.24
N LEU A 55 -1.78 -4.74 -1.83
CA LEU A 55 -1.74 -5.61 -3.00
C LEU A 55 -1.95 -4.72 -4.21
N VAL A 56 -1.00 -4.74 -5.15
CA VAL A 56 -1.00 -3.85 -6.30
C VAL A 56 -1.37 -4.63 -7.55
N GLU A 57 -2.35 -4.12 -8.28
CA GLU A 57 -2.85 -4.73 -9.50
C GLU A 57 -2.87 -3.72 -10.63
N ASN A 58 -2.78 -4.19 -11.89
CA ASN A 58 -2.98 -3.30 -13.02
C ASN A 58 -4.49 -3.10 -13.28
N ALA A 59 -4.83 -2.30 -14.30
CA ALA A 59 -6.22 -2.00 -14.64
C ALA A 59 -7.02 -3.24 -15.04
N ASP A 60 -6.34 -4.32 -15.46
CA ASP A 60 -6.98 -5.59 -15.81
C ASP A 60 -7.13 -6.53 -14.60
N ARG A 61 -6.84 -6.02 -13.40
CA ARG A 61 -6.87 -6.76 -12.13
C ARG A 61 -5.86 -7.90 -12.05
N LYS A 62 -4.77 -7.80 -12.78
CA LYS A 62 -3.67 -8.75 -12.67
C LYS A 62 -2.70 -8.25 -11.61
N ARG A 63 -2.36 -9.13 -10.67
CA ARG A 63 -1.43 -8.79 -9.59
C ARG A 63 -0.06 -8.44 -10.15
N ILE A 64 0.43 -7.24 -9.82
CA ILE A 64 1.79 -6.80 -10.15
C ILE A 64 2.74 -7.13 -8.99
N GLY A 65 2.28 -6.96 -7.77
CA GLY A 65 3.08 -7.24 -6.60
C GLY A 65 2.40 -6.82 -5.32
N SER A 66 3.16 -6.80 -4.23
CA SER A 66 2.66 -6.39 -2.93
C SER A 66 3.71 -5.58 -2.18
N ILE A 67 3.23 -4.78 -1.22
CA ILE A 67 4.06 -3.96 -0.34
C ILE A 67 3.65 -4.29 1.08
N PHE A 68 4.60 -4.76 1.90
CA PHE A 68 4.35 -5.08 3.28
C PHE A 68 4.67 -3.88 4.15
N LEU A 69 3.67 -3.38 4.86
CA LEU A 69 3.78 -2.22 5.72
C LEU A 69 3.78 -2.66 7.18
N VAL A 70 4.73 -2.15 7.96
CA VAL A 70 4.83 -2.36 9.41
C VAL A 70 4.91 -1.00 10.09
N TYR A 71 4.05 -0.78 11.07
CA TYR A 71 3.97 0.49 11.77
C TYR A 71 4.61 0.42 13.15
N GLY A 72 4.94 1.59 13.70
CA GLY A 72 5.50 1.70 15.05
C GLY A 72 7.02 1.78 15.09
N ASN A 73 7.68 1.72 13.94
CA ASN A 73 9.14 1.91 13.81
C ASN A 73 9.41 3.31 13.23
N ASP A 74 10.63 3.54 12.76
CA ASP A 74 10.94 4.80 12.08
C ASP A 74 10.13 4.90 10.78
N PRO A 75 9.72 6.11 10.37
CA PRO A 75 8.97 6.29 9.12
C PRO A 75 9.68 5.72 7.88
N ASP A 76 11.01 5.72 7.88
CA ASP A 76 11.80 5.15 6.79
C ASP A 76 11.69 3.64 6.73
N GLU A 77 11.20 3.00 7.78
CA GLU A 77 11.08 1.55 7.90
C GLU A 77 9.64 1.05 7.74
N VAL A 78 8.71 1.96 7.40
CA VAL A 78 7.29 1.59 7.25
C VAL A 78 7.10 0.53 6.16
N VAL A 79 7.90 0.57 5.09
CA VAL A 79 7.93 -0.48 4.08
C VAL A 79 8.92 -1.53 4.55
N ALA A 80 8.42 -2.63 5.09
CA ALA A 80 9.26 -3.71 5.59
C ALA A 80 9.72 -4.64 4.48
N ASP A 81 8.91 -4.79 3.42
CA ASP A 81 9.25 -5.62 2.28
C ASP A 81 8.37 -5.22 1.09
N CYS A 82 8.82 -5.54 -0.11
CA CYS A 82 8.03 -5.32 -1.31
C CYS A 82 8.50 -6.25 -2.43
N THR A 83 7.63 -6.46 -3.40
CA THR A 83 7.98 -7.25 -4.59
C THR A 83 9.10 -6.54 -5.36
N ASP A 84 10.12 -7.31 -5.73
CA ASP A 84 11.28 -6.81 -6.46
C ASP A 84 10.97 -6.75 -7.96
N LYS A 85 10.16 -5.75 -8.33
CA LYS A 85 9.82 -5.45 -9.72
C LYS A 85 9.87 -3.94 -9.92
N PRO A 86 10.31 -3.46 -11.11
CA PRO A 86 10.39 -2.03 -11.37
C PRO A 86 9.09 -1.28 -11.05
N GLU A 87 7.95 -1.85 -11.40
CA GLU A 87 6.64 -1.23 -11.16
C GLU A 87 6.41 -0.96 -9.68
N ILE A 88 6.79 -1.90 -8.82
CA ILE A 88 6.61 -1.77 -7.37
C ILE A 88 7.66 -0.84 -6.79
N LEU A 89 8.92 -0.96 -7.23
CA LEU A 89 10.01 -0.11 -6.75
C LEU A 89 9.76 1.36 -7.06
N GLU A 90 9.17 1.67 -8.21
CA GLU A 90 8.81 3.03 -8.58
C GLU A 90 7.71 3.60 -7.69
N VAL A 91 6.80 2.76 -7.19
CA VAL A 91 5.72 3.17 -6.30
C VAL A 91 6.25 3.43 -4.90
N VAL A 92 7.13 2.56 -4.43
CA VAL A 92 7.74 2.69 -3.10
C VAL A 92 8.67 3.90 -3.03
N GLY A 93 9.35 4.20 -4.11
CA GLY A 93 10.26 5.36 -4.19
C GLY A 93 11.67 4.97 -3.91
#